data_c443fa1e23f33ce12eb500b72b552e81
#
_entry.id   c443fa1e23f33ce12eb500b72b552e81
#
_cell.length_a   1.000
_cell.length_b   1.000
_cell.length_c   1.000
_cell.angle_alpha   90.00
_cell.angle_beta   90.00
_cell.angle_gamma   90.00
#
_symmetry.space_group_name_H-M   'P 1'
#
loop_
_entity.id
_entity.type
_entity.pdbx_description
1 polymer ?
#
loop_
_entity_poly.entity_id
_entity_poly.type
_entity_poly.pdbx_seq_one_letter_code
_entity_poly.pdbx_strand_id
1 'polypeptide(L)'
;VIIGFFSNSYGDIENTNNTNTNETSAYYDVNDIPDYSGEAYITINNNVPYFNENDYTTKSFETYSELDVLGRCGVAYANICKEIMPTQERGDISDVKPTGWKQKKYNGEYLYNRCHLIGHQLAGEDANELNLITGTRYFNVTGMLPFENKVAEYIQDNPNNHVLYRVTPIFKGDNLVANGVEMEAYSVEDKGKNVCFNVFVYNIQPGINIDYSTGESSKK
;
A
#
# COMPACT_ATOMS: atom_id res chain seq x y z
N VAL A 1 53.07 -51.79 4.72
CA VAL A 1 52.30 -50.74 4.03
C VAL A 1 50.99 -50.59 4.83
N ILE A 2 50.87 -49.54 5.63
CA ILE A 2 49.68 -49.23 6.43
C ILE A 2 49.01 -48.02 5.76
N ILE A 3 47.80 -48.25 5.27
CA ILE A 3 46.97 -47.19 4.67
C ILE A 3 46.07 -46.68 5.80
N GLY A 4 46.28 -45.41 6.21
CA GLY A 4 45.44 -44.72 7.16
C GLY A 4 44.23 -44.08 6.46
N PHE A 5 43.03 -44.43 6.93
CA PHE A 5 41.79 -43.73 6.54
C PHE A 5 41.59 -42.54 7.47
N PHE A 6 41.58 -41.33 6.89
CA PHE A 6 41.07 -40.14 7.56
C PHE A 6 39.57 -40.04 7.30
N SER A 7 38.77 -40.18 8.34
CA SER A 7 37.35 -39.87 8.29
C SER A 7 37.17 -38.36 8.57
N ASN A 8 36.72 -37.63 7.57
CA ASN A 8 36.24 -36.29 7.78
C ASN A 8 34.79 -36.35 8.27
N SER A 9 34.56 -36.01 9.52
CA SER A 9 33.22 -35.74 10.06
C SER A 9 32.85 -34.32 9.70
N TYR A 10 31.97 -34.17 8.72
CA TYR A 10 31.24 -32.92 8.52
C TYR A 10 30.15 -32.83 9.59
N GLY A 11 30.28 -31.86 10.47
CA GLY A 11 29.24 -31.52 11.41
C GLY A 11 28.08 -30.85 10.67
N ASP A 12 26.90 -31.43 10.80
CA ASP A 12 25.65 -30.82 10.36
C ASP A 12 25.41 -29.56 11.19
N ILE A 13 25.50 -28.41 10.52
CA ILE A 13 24.99 -27.16 11.08
C ILE A 13 23.50 -27.17 10.83
N GLU A 14 22.71 -27.55 11.82
CA GLU A 14 21.29 -27.27 11.85
C GLU A 14 21.08 -25.75 11.84
N ASN A 15 20.69 -25.25 10.69
CA ASN A 15 20.26 -23.87 10.54
C ASN A 15 18.79 -23.78 10.94
N THR A 16 18.52 -23.69 12.23
CA THR A 16 17.20 -23.37 12.77
C THR A 16 16.99 -21.87 12.74
N ASN A 17 16.77 -21.32 11.57
CA ASN A 17 16.18 -19.99 11.42
C ASN A 17 14.74 -20.13 10.93
N ASN A 18 13.86 -20.53 11.86
CA ASN A 18 12.44 -20.39 11.69
C ASN A 18 12.01 -19.06 12.32
N THR A 19 12.31 -17.97 11.64
CA THR A 19 11.68 -16.68 11.89
C THR A 19 10.56 -16.53 10.88
N ASN A 20 9.34 -16.92 11.27
CA ASN A 20 8.12 -16.46 10.66
C ASN A 20 7.96 -14.96 10.95
N THR A 21 8.75 -14.16 10.30
CA THR A 21 8.43 -12.75 10.10
C THR A 21 7.60 -12.69 8.82
N ASN A 22 6.31 -12.48 8.96
CA ASN A 22 5.47 -11.94 7.90
C ASN A 22 5.97 -10.51 7.62
N GLU A 23 7.17 -10.41 7.06
CA GLU A 23 7.65 -9.15 6.52
C GLU A 23 6.88 -8.88 5.24
N THR A 24 5.80 -8.13 5.38
CA THR A 24 5.14 -7.44 4.28
C THR A 24 6.03 -6.27 3.86
N SER A 25 7.19 -6.58 3.31
CA SER A 25 8.10 -5.56 2.77
C SER A 25 7.48 -4.94 1.52
N ALA A 26 7.67 -3.65 1.34
CA ALA A 26 7.44 -3.02 0.05
C ALA A 26 8.34 -3.71 -0.98
N TYR A 27 7.78 -4.11 -2.12
CA TYR A 27 8.55 -4.72 -3.20
C TYR A 27 9.30 -3.67 -4.04
N TYR A 28 9.02 -2.39 -3.78
CA TYR A 28 9.66 -1.27 -4.45
C TYR A 28 10.48 -0.46 -3.46
N ASP A 29 11.79 -0.35 -3.67
CA ASP A 29 12.69 0.38 -2.76
C ASP A 29 12.47 1.89 -2.89
N VAL A 30 12.32 2.57 -1.76
CA VAL A 30 12.13 4.03 -1.69
C VAL A 30 13.28 4.79 -2.36
N ASN A 31 14.49 4.22 -2.38
CA ASN A 31 15.66 4.84 -3.01
C ASN A 31 15.63 4.77 -4.55
N ASP A 32 14.82 3.87 -5.11
CA ASP A 32 14.64 3.70 -6.55
C ASP A 32 13.51 4.59 -7.10
N ILE A 33 12.74 5.26 -6.22
CA ILE A 33 11.66 6.16 -6.63
C ILE A 33 12.26 7.42 -7.23
N PRO A 34 12.00 7.71 -8.53
CA PRO A 34 12.45 8.95 -9.13
C PRO A 34 11.75 10.16 -8.51
N ASP A 35 12.38 11.32 -8.57
CA ASP A 35 11.77 12.55 -8.13
C ASP A 35 10.50 12.87 -8.92
N TYR A 36 9.53 13.50 -8.25
CA TYR A 36 8.29 13.93 -8.87
C TYR A 36 8.55 14.87 -10.06
N SER A 37 8.03 14.52 -11.23
CA SER A 37 8.24 15.23 -12.50
C SER A 37 6.98 15.85 -13.12
N GLY A 38 5.89 15.92 -12.37
CA GLY A 38 4.62 16.50 -12.82
C GLY A 38 3.45 15.50 -12.90
N GLU A 39 3.74 14.21 -12.96
CA GLU A 39 2.72 13.16 -13.01
C GLU A 39 2.37 12.66 -11.60
N ALA A 40 1.07 12.43 -11.33
CA ALA A 40 0.61 11.99 -10.02
C ALA A 40 1.14 10.61 -9.62
N TYR A 41 1.50 9.78 -10.59
CA TYR A 41 2.02 8.43 -10.40
C TYR A 41 3.00 8.04 -11.50
N ILE A 42 3.75 6.99 -11.25
CA ILE A 42 4.55 6.27 -12.25
C ILE A 42 4.19 4.79 -12.24
N THR A 43 4.35 4.12 -13.37
CA THR A 43 4.28 2.65 -13.42
C THR A 43 5.60 2.06 -12.96
N ILE A 44 5.54 0.98 -12.20
CA ILE A 44 6.70 0.21 -11.75
C ILE A 44 6.60 -1.24 -12.20
N ASN A 45 7.72 -1.94 -12.29
CA ASN A 45 7.78 -3.34 -12.74
C ASN A 45 7.01 -3.60 -14.05
N ASN A 46 7.12 -2.71 -15.05
CA ASN A 46 6.37 -2.80 -16.31
C ASN A 46 4.84 -2.90 -16.11
N ASN A 47 4.32 -2.26 -15.06
CA ASN A 47 2.91 -2.29 -14.66
C ASN A 47 2.40 -3.68 -14.24
N VAL A 48 3.30 -4.58 -13.82
CA VAL A 48 2.97 -5.93 -13.37
C VAL A 48 3.09 -6.00 -11.85
N PRO A 49 2.02 -6.42 -11.13
CA PRO A 49 2.07 -6.64 -9.69
C PRO A 49 3.09 -7.72 -9.29
N TYR A 50 3.59 -7.65 -8.07
CA TYR A 50 4.48 -8.66 -7.49
C TYR A 50 3.72 -9.84 -6.85
N PHE A 51 2.49 -10.10 -7.27
CA PHE A 51 1.76 -11.30 -6.86
C PHE A 51 2.35 -12.54 -7.53
N ASN A 52 2.35 -13.65 -6.82
CA ASN A 52 2.78 -14.95 -7.32
C ASN A 52 1.61 -15.94 -7.35
N GLU A 53 1.83 -17.12 -7.90
CA GLU A 53 0.76 -18.12 -8.07
C GLU A 53 0.07 -18.52 -6.76
N ASN A 54 0.76 -18.45 -5.61
CA ASN A 54 0.17 -18.78 -4.32
C ASN A 54 -0.74 -17.67 -3.76
N ASP A 55 -0.62 -16.45 -4.29
CA ASP A 55 -1.48 -15.32 -3.88
C ASP A 55 -2.86 -15.40 -4.54
N TYR A 56 -2.98 -16.05 -5.70
CA TYR A 56 -4.23 -16.10 -6.45
C TYR A 56 -5.27 -16.96 -5.74
N THR A 57 -6.38 -16.34 -5.34
CA THR A 57 -7.46 -16.98 -4.62
C THR A 57 -8.80 -16.35 -4.97
N THR A 58 -9.87 -17.13 -4.88
CA THR A 58 -11.26 -16.65 -4.96
C THR A 58 -11.92 -16.55 -3.58
N LYS A 59 -11.12 -16.64 -2.51
CA LYS A 59 -11.61 -16.38 -1.15
C LYS A 59 -11.48 -14.91 -0.83
N SER A 60 -12.53 -14.32 -0.31
CA SER A 60 -12.46 -12.96 0.26
C SER A 60 -11.55 -12.92 1.47
N PHE A 61 -10.74 -11.91 1.56
CA PHE A 61 -9.96 -11.57 2.75
C PHE A 61 -9.61 -10.09 2.75
N GLU A 62 -9.26 -9.62 3.94
CA GLU A 62 -8.83 -8.26 4.20
C GLU A 62 -7.86 -8.28 5.37
N THR A 63 -6.69 -7.71 5.20
CA THR A 63 -5.63 -7.70 6.20
C THR A 63 -4.92 -6.34 6.22
N TYR A 64 -4.56 -5.91 7.41
CA TYR A 64 -3.81 -4.68 7.66
C TYR A 64 -2.64 -5.00 8.57
N SER A 65 -1.44 -4.55 8.20
CA SER A 65 -0.26 -4.70 9.06
C SER A 65 -0.42 -3.86 10.32
N GLU A 66 0.12 -4.35 11.42
CA GLU A 66 0.24 -3.56 12.65
C GLU A 66 1.05 -2.28 12.38
N LEU A 67 0.79 -1.24 13.17
CA LEU A 67 1.60 -0.03 13.14
C LEU A 67 3.03 -0.36 13.52
N ASP A 68 3.98 0.29 12.87
CA ASP A 68 5.39 0.14 13.22
C ASP A 68 5.75 0.89 14.51
N VAL A 69 7.00 0.83 14.92
CA VAL A 69 7.50 1.48 16.15
C VAL A 69 7.35 3.00 16.16
N LEU A 70 7.15 3.64 15.00
CA LEU A 70 6.87 5.06 14.85
C LEU A 70 5.36 5.36 14.76
N GLY A 71 4.50 4.34 14.83
CA GLY A 71 3.06 4.46 14.69
C GLY A 71 2.57 4.61 13.24
N ARG A 72 3.39 4.23 12.25
CA ARG A 72 3.07 4.33 10.83
C ARG A 72 2.37 3.08 10.34
N CYS A 73 1.42 3.26 9.39
CA CYS A 73 0.77 2.14 8.72
C CYS A 73 1.76 1.32 7.89
N GLY A 74 1.56 0.01 7.89
CA GLY A 74 2.20 -0.92 6.97
C GLY A 74 1.29 -1.27 5.78
N VAL A 75 1.46 -2.47 5.24
CA VAL A 75 0.72 -2.94 4.07
C VAL A 75 -0.76 -3.17 4.40
N ALA A 76 -1.64 -2.69 3.52
CA ALA A 76 -3.03 -3.08 3.45
C ALA A 76 -3.23 -4.01 2.24
N TYR A 77 -3.80 -5.20 2.45
CA TYR A 77 -3.94 -6.23 1.43
C TYR A 77 -5.29 -6.92 1.52
N ALA A 78 -6.00 -6.97 0.41
CA ALA A 78 -7.32 -7.59 0.35
C ALA A 78 -7.54 -8.31 -0.98
N ASN A 79 -8.47 -9.26 -0.97
CA ASN A 79 -9.07 -9.79 -2.18
C ASN A 79 -10.46 -9.17 -2.35
N ILE A 80 -10.51 -8.07 -3.09
CA ILE A 80 -11.71 -7.25 -3.27
C ILE A 80 -12.76 -8.05 -4.04
N CYS A 81 -13.96 -8.13 -3.48
CA CYS A 81 -15.11 -8.77 -4.09
C CYS A 81 -16.41 -8.14 -3.58
N LYS A 82 -17.52 -8.47 -4.17
CA LYS A 82 -18.82 -7.90 -3.81
C LYS A 82 -19.17 -8.10 -2.32
N GLU A 83 -18.70 -9.18 -1.72
CA GLU A 83 -19.00 -9.55 -0.32
C GLU A 83 -18.44 -8.51 0.69
N ILE A 84 -17.23 -7.99 0.46
CA ILE A 84 -16.58 -7.04 1.37
C ILE A 84 -16.79 -5.57 1.00
N MET A 85 -17.41 -5.28 -0.16
CA MET A 85 -17.74 -3.91 -0.53
C MET A 85 -18.81 -3.32 0.40
N PRO A 86 -18.80 -1.99 0.63
CA PRO A 86 -19.71 -1.37 1.58
C PRO A 86 -21.18 -1.52 1.19
N THR A 87 -22.01 -1.73 2.19
CA THR A 87 -23.48 -1.72 2.08
C THR A 87 -24.10 -0.48 2.71
N GLN A 88 -23.28 0.36 3.34
CA GLN A 88 -23.67 1.58 4.04
C GLN A 88 -22.77 2.73 3.60
N GLU A 89 -23.23 3.96 3.84
CA GLU A 89 -22.42 5.16 3.63
C GLU A 89 -21.22 5.18 4.60
N ARG A 90 -20.14 5.85 4.17
CA ARG A 90 -18.92 5.98 4.97
C ARG A 90 -19.19 6.71 6.29
N GLY A 91 -18.72 6.14 7.39
CA GLY A 91 -18.75 6.73 8.71
C GLY A 91 -17.78 7.89 8.92
N ASP A 92 -17.84 8.52 10.10
CA ASP A 92 -16.89 9.57 10.49
C ASP A 92 -15.53 8.96 10.84
N ILE A 93 -14.48 9.55 10.27
CA ILE A 93 -13.07 9.16 10.48
C ILE A 93 -12.25 10.28 11.13
N SER A 94 -12.91 11.31 11.65
CA SER A 94 -12.26 12.54 12.14
C SER A 94 -11.38 12.32 13.37
N ASP A 95 -11.66 11.31 14.17
CA ASP A 95 -10.91 10.99 15.40
C ASP A 95 -9.55 10.36 15.12
N VAL A 96 -9.36 9.71 13.96
CA VAL A 96 -8.07 9.13 13.59
C VAL A 96 -7.10 10.23 13.17
N LYS A 97 -5.93 10.26 13.77
CA LYS A 97 -4.83 11.18 13.44
C LYS A 97 -3.61 10.36 13.04
N PRO A 98 -3.43 10.10 11.74
CA PRO A 98 -2.25 9.38 11.25
C PRO A 98 -0.95 10.12 11.59
N THR A 99 0.19 9.45 11.50
CA THR A 99 1.49 10.08 11.72
C THR A 99 1.69 11.29 10.81
N GLY A 100 2.39 12.31 11.30
CA GLY A 100 2.65 13.54 10.53
C GLY A 100 1.41 14.40 10.26
N TRP A 101 0.31 14.21 10.99
CA TRP A 101 -0.93 14.99 10.82
C TRP A 101 -0.76 16.44 11.30
N LYS A 102 -0.36 17.33 10.38
CA LYS A 102 -0.16 18.77 10.59
C LYS A 102 -1.01 19.58 9.62
N GLN A 103 -2.33 19.57 9.87
CA GLN A 103 -3.30 20.16 8.95
C GLN A 103 -3.14 21.68 8.80
N LYS A 104 -3.04 22.15 7.56
CA LYS A 104 -3.06 23.57 7.17
C LYS A 104 -4.01 23.78 6.00
N LYS A 105 -4.43 25.03 5.81
CA LYS A 105 -5.21 25.45 4.65
C LYS A 105 -4.35 26.27 3.69
N TYR A 106 -4.51 25.99 2.41
CA TYR A 106 -3.93 26.76 1.32
C TYR A 106 -5.05 27.15 0.35
N ASN A 107 -5.19 28.44 0.08
CA ASN A 107 -6.25 28.98 -0.78
C ASN A 107 -7.67 28.56 -0.32
N GLY A 108 -7.88 28.43 1.00
CA GLY A 108 -9.17 28.03 1.57
C GLY A 108 -9.40 26.52 1.71
N GLU A 109 -8.60 25.68 1.08
CA GLU A 109 -8.71 24.23 1.12
C GLU A 109 -7.74 23.57 2.09
N TYR A 110 -8.16 22.49 2.74
CA TYR A 110 -7.30 21.68 3.58
C TYR A 110 -6.27 20.91 2.74
N LEU A 111 -5.00 20.92 3.19
CA LEU A 111 -3.91 20.20 2.52
C LEU A 111 -4.08 18.70 2.63
N TYR A 112 -4.29 18.20 3.85
CA TYR A 112 -4.29 16.78 4.14
C TYR A 112 -5.69 16.19 4.23
N ASN A 113 -5.81 14.98 3.73
CA ASN A 113 -6.91 14.07 3.94
C ASN A 113 -6.40 12.89 4.79
N ARG A 114 -7.29 12.27 5.54
CA ARG A 114 -7.09 10.92 6.07
C ARG A 114 -7.31 9.97 4.91
N CYS A 115 -6.22 9.57 4.28
CA CYS A 115 -6.28 8.73 3.08
C CYS A 115 -6.35 7.27 3.49
N HIS A 116 -7.41 6.58 3.07
CA HIS A 116 -7.47 5.14 3.16
C HIS A 116 -6.42 4.52 2.23
N LEU A 117 -5.74 3.48 2.70
CA LEU A 117 -4.91 2.62 1.84
C LEU A 117 -5.82 1.76 0.96
N ILE A 118 -6.79 1.07 1.55
CA ILE A 118 -7.90 0.46 0.82
C ILE A 118 -9.13 1.33 1.02
N GLY A 119 -9.62 1.95 -0.05
CA GLY A 119 -10.74 2.88 0.00
C GLY A 119 -12.02 2.25 0.53
N HIS A 120 -12.84 3.02 1.26
CA HIS A 120 -14.13 2.57 1.77
C HIS A 120 -15.00 1.92 0.69
N GLN A 121 -15.00 2.43 -0.53
CA GLN A 121 -15.76 1.87 -1.64
C GLN A 121 -15.36 0.43 -2.03
N LEU A 122 -14.17 -0.04 -1.60
CA LEU A 122 -13.64 -1.36 -1.94
C LEU A 122 -13.87 -2.39 -0.83
N ALA A 123 -13.72 -1.99 0.46
CA ALA A 123 -13.75 -2.90 1.60
C ALA A 123 -14.63 -2.42 2.78
N GLY A 124 -15.35 -1.33 2.63
CA GLY A 124 -16.28 -0.85 3.67
C GLY A 124 -15.62 -0.36 4.97
N GLU A 125 -14.29 -0.24 5.01
CA GLU A 125 -13.54 0.22 6.17
C GLU A 125 -13.72 1.73 6.41
N ASP A 126 -13.92 2.13 7.67
CA ASP A 126 -14.08 3.52 8.08
C ASP A 126 -12.88 4.02 8.89
N ALA A 127 -13.02 4.11 10.22
CA ALA A 127 -12.04 4.69 11.14
C ALA A 127 -10.97 3.66 11.59
N ASN A 128 -10.49 2.83 10.69
CA ASN A 128 -9.43 1.89 10.97
C ASN A 128 -8.07 2.60 10.91
N GLU A 129 -7.40 2.72 12.06
CA GLU A 129 -6.10 3.39 12.17
C GLU A 129 -4.97 2.68 11.39
N LEU A 130 -5.11 1.36 11.14
CA LEU A 130 -4.16 0.57 10.35
C LEU A 130 -4.30 0.83 8.83
N ASN A 131 -5.37 1.50 8.42
CA ASN A 131 -5.72 1.76 7.02
C ASN A 131 -5.73 3.25 6.64
N LEU A 132 -5.33 4.15 7.55
CA LEU A 132 -5.40 5.60 7.33
C LEU A 132 -4.02 6.24 7.44
N ILE A 133 -3.61 6.96 6.39
CA ILE A 133 -2.37 7.72 6.37
C ILE A 133 -2.64 9.21 6.12
N THR A 134 -1.66 10.05 6.49
CA THR A 134 -1.64 11.47 6.12
C THR A 134 -1.28 11.60 4.64
N GLY A 135 -2.23 11.98 3.82
CA GLY A 135 -2.03 12.20 2.39
C GLY A 135 -2.60 13.54 1.94
N THR A 136 -2.01 14.10 0.89
CA THR A 136 -2.55 15.34 0.32
C THR A 136 -3.86 15.08 -0.42
N ARG A 137 -4.63 16.16 -0.65
CA ARG A 137 -5.83 16.06 -1.49
C ARG A 137 -5.48 15.62 -2.92
N TYR A 138 -4.38 16.12 -3.50
CA TYR A 138 -3.93 15.73 -4.84
C TYR A 138 -3.56 14.25 -4.90
N PHE A 139 -2.78 13.76 -3.93
CA PHE A 139 -2.45 12.35 -3.78
C PHE A 139 -3.71 11.47 -3.71
N ASN A 140 -4.67 11.85 -2.86
CA ASN A 140 -5.90 11.07 -2.66
C ASN A 140 -6.80 11.06 -3.90
N VAL A 141 -7.09 12.23 -4.47
CA VAL A 141 -8.14 12.39 -5.50
C VAL A 141 -7.59 12.23 -6.91
N THR A 142 -6.40 12.78 -7.19
CA THR A 142 -5.79 12.71 -8.53
C THR A 142 -4.90 11.48 -8.68
N GLY A 143 -4.26 11.07 -7.58
CA GLY A 143 -3.34 9.94 -7.58
C GLY A 143 -4.03 8.59 -7.38
N MET A 144 -4.61 8.34 -6.19
CA MET A 144 -5.12 7.02 -5.80
C MET A 144 -6.50 6.71 -6.38
N LEU A 145 -7.45 7.64 -6.31
CA LEU A 145 -8.86 7.42 -6.65
C LEU A 145 -9.11 6.82 -8.04
N PRO A 146 -8.39 7.18 -9.13
CA PRO A 146 -8.58 6.55 -10.43
C PRO A 146 -8.33 5.04 -10.43
N PHE A 147 -7.35 4.57 -9.65
CA PHE A 147 -7.03 3.14 -9.51
C PHE A 147 -8.06 2.41 -8.65
N GLU A 148 -8.52 3.03 -7.57
CA GLU A 148 -9.61 2.50 -6.74
C GLU A 148 -10.91 2.35 -7.56
N ASN A 149 -11.26 3.37 -8.35
CA ASN A 149 -12.44 3.34 -9.21
C ASN A 149 -12.36 2.21 -10.22
N LYS A 150 -11.20 1.99 -10.83
CA LYS A 150 -11.01 0.88 -11.79
C LYS A 150 -11.31 -0.48 -11.16
N VAL A 151 -10.89 -0.70 -9.91
CA VAL A 151 -11.18 -1.93 -9.17
C VAL A 151 -12.68 -2.02 -8.83
N ALA A 152 -13.26 -0.92 -8.31
CA ALA A 152 -14.67 -0.89 -7.94
C ALA A 152 -15.60 -1.14 -9.14
N GLU A 153 -15.36 -0.48 -10.27
CA GLU A 153 -16.11 -0.65 -11.51
C GLU A 153 -16.04 -2.09 -12.01
N TYR A 154 -14.83 -2.68 -12.01
CA TYR A 154 -14.65 -4.07 -12.43
C TYR A 154 -15.49 -5.06 -11.59
N ILE A 155 -15.50 -4.90 -10.25
CA ILE A 155 -16.31 -5.77 -9.37
C ILE A 155 -17.81 -5.51 -9.55
N GLN A 156 -18.23 -4.25 -9.79
CA GLN A 156 -19.64 -3.93 -10.07
C GLN A 156 -20.13 -4.60 -11.34
N ASP A 157 -19.31 -4.60 -12.39
CA ASP A 157 -19.62 -5.22 -13.68
C ASP A 157 -19.49 -6.75 -13.63
N ASN A 158 -18.67 -7.28 -12.71
CA ASN A 158 -18.38 -8.72 -12.56
C ASN A 158 -18.54 -9.15 -11.08
N PRO A 159 -19.77 -9.21 -10.54
CA PRO A 159 -20.02 -9.34 -9.10
C PRO A 159 -19.59 -10.67 -8.49
N ASN A 160 -19.23 -11.67 -9.29
CA ASN A 160 -18.71 -12.96 -8.85
C ASN A 160 -17.19 -13.06 -8.92
N ASN A 161 -16.53 -12.00 -9.36
CA ASN A 161 -15.09 -11.96 -9.55
C ASN A 161 -14.38 -11.33 -8.35
N HIS A 162 -13.06 -11.49 -8.35
CA HIS A 162 -12.16 -11.00 -7.29
C HIS A 162 -11.00 -10.22 -7.88
N VAL A 163 -10.53 -9.22 -7.12
CA VAL A 163 -9.33 -8.46 -7.43
C VAL A 163 -8.40 -8.51 -6.23
N LEU A 164 -7.24 -9.14 -6.36
CA LEU A 164 -6.15 -8.94 -5.42
C LEU A 164 -5.74 -7.48 -5.46
N TYR A 165 -5.74 -6.82 -4.32
CA TYR A 165 -5.46 -5.39 -4.19
C TYR A 165 -4.55 -5.15 -2.97
N ARG A 166 -3.37 -4.61 -3.20
CA ARG A 166 -2.39 -4.35 -2.16
C ARG A 166 -1.89 -2.92 -2.26
N VAL A 167 -1.87 -2.23 -1.13
CA VAL A 167 -1.35 -0.87 -1.02
C VAL A 167 -0.28 -0.84 0.06
N THR A 168 0.92 -0.43 -0.33
CA THR A 168 2.09 -0.36 0.53
C THR A 168 2.52 1.08 0.68
N PRO A 169 2.35 1.71 1.85
CA PRO A 169 2.89 3.05 2.09
C PRO A 169 4.41 2.99 2.16
N ILE A 170 5.08 3.92 1.49
CA ILE A 170 6.53 3.96 1.39
C ILE A 170 7.06 5.19 2.09
N PHE A 171 7.82 4.97 3.17
CA PHE A 171 8.43 6.00 3.99
C PHE A 171 9.95 6.01 3.78
N LYS A 172 10.54 7.20 3.65
CA LYS A 172 12.00 7.34 3.63
C LYS A 172 12.53 7.52 5.05
N GLY A 173 13.33 6.57 5.51
CA GLY A 173 13.89 6.59 6.87
C GLY A 173 12.78 6.71 7.93
N ASP A 174 12.94 7.63 8.88
CA ASP A 174 12.02 7.86 9.99
C ASP A 174 10.93 8.89 9.68
N ASN A 175 10.68 9.18 8.42
CA ASN A 175 9.62 10.12 8.02
C ASN A 175 8.26 9.69 8.56
N LEU A 176 7.48 10.65 9.07
CA LEU A 176 6.14 10.43 9.61
C LEU A 176 5.04 10.52 8.53
N VAL A 177 5.35 11.09 7.38
CA VAL A 177 4.48 11.13 6.20
C VAL A 177 5.08 10.26 5.11
N ALA A 178 4.27 9.38 4.52
CA ALA A 178 4.73 8.53 3.43
C ALA A 178 5.10 9.39 2.20
N ASN A 179 6.19 9.03 1.53
CA ASN A 179 6.56 9.65 0.25
C ASN A 179 5.53 9.37 -0.85
N GLY A 180 4.81 8.28 -0.70
CA GLY A 180 3.74 7.81 -1.56
C GLY A 180 3.32 6.42 -1.20
N VAL A 181 2.55 5.79 -2.06
CA VAL A 181 2.14 4.38 -1.94
C VAL A 181 2.44 3.62 -3.22
N GLU A 182 2.86 2.38 -3.08
CA GLU A 182 2.77 1.40 -4.14
C GLU A 182 1.35 0.82 -4.13
N MET A 183 0.68 0.86 -5.28
CA MET A 183 -0.65 0.28 -5.46
C MET A 183 -0.57 -0.82 -6.50
N GLU A 184 -1.01 -2.01 -6.13
CA GLU A 184 -0.99 -3.20 -6.98
C GLU A 184 -2.38 -3.80 -7.06
N ALA A 185 -2.80 -4.23 -8.24
CA ALA A 185 -4.05 -4.93 -8.43
C ALA A 185 -3.98 -5.98 -9.54
N TYR A 186 -4.75 -7.05 -9.36
CA TYR A 186 -4.84 -8.16 -10.33
C TYR A 186 -6.20 -8.83 -10.26
N SER A 187 -6.95 -8.82 -11.36
CA SER A 187 -8.22 -9.54 -11.46
C SER A 187 -7.99 -11.04 -11.60
N VAL A 188 -8.53 -11.82 -10.65
CA VAL A 188 -8.15 -13.23 -10.46
C VAL A 188 -8.73 -14.12 -11.56
N GLU A 189 -10.03 -14.09 -11.79
CA GLU A 189 -10.73 -15.02 -12.69
C GLU A 189 -10.33 -14.86 -14.16
N ASP A 190 -10.05 -13.63 -14.58
CA ASP A 190 -9.62 -13.35 -15.96
C ASP A 190 -8.11 -13.24 -16.13
N LYS A 191 -7.36 -13.58 -15.09
CA LYS A 191 -5.89 -13.60 -15.06
C LYS A 191 -5.26 -12.25 -15.41
N GLY A 192 -5.76 -11.19 -14.80
CA GLY A 192 -5.25 -9.82 -14.96
C GLY A 192 -5.63 -9.15 -16.28
N LYS A 193 -6.56 -9.72 -17.04
CA LYS A 193 -6.92 -9.17 -18.36
C LYS A 193 -7.56 -7.78 -18.27
N ASN A 194 -8.44 -7.57 -17.29
CA ASN A 194 -9.18 -6.31 -17.15
C ASN A 194 -8.59 -5.41 -16.05
N VAL A 195 -8.09 -5.98 -14.96
CA VAL A 195 -7.41 -5.23 -13.91
C VAL A 195 -6.03 -5.85 -13.67
N CYS A 196 -5.01 -5.12 -14.07
CA CYS A 196 -3.61 -5.44 -13.80
C CYS A 196 -2.82 -4.15 -13.76
N PHE A 197 -2.31 -3.77 -12.60
CA PHE A 197 -1.43 -2.60 -12.49
C PHE A 197 -0.48 -2.71 -11.31
N ASN A 198 0.64 -2.02 -11.43
CA ASN A 198 1.61 -1.76 -10.37
C ASN A 198 2.14 -0.35 -10.54
N VAL A 199 1.77 0.55 -9.64
CA VAL A 199 2.08 1.96 -9.72
C VAL A 199 2.58 2.49 -8.39
N PHE A 200 3.47 3.48 -8.45
CA PHE A 200 3.81 4.32 -7.31
C PHE A 200 3.10 5.66 -7.45
N VAL A 201 2.28 6.01 -6.46
CA VAL A 201 1.54 7.28 -6.39
C VAL A 201 2.26 8.23 -5.45
N TYR A 202 2.64 9.43 -5.94
CA TYR A 202 3.36 10.44 -5.17
C TYR A 202 2.46 11.15 -4.17
N ASN A 203 2.86 11.18 -2.90
CA ASN A 203 2.16 11.96 -1.87
C ASN A 203 2.65 13.41 -1.87
N ILE A 204 2.22 14.16 -2.85
CA ILE A 204 2.58 15.57 -3.07
C ILE A 204 1.33 16.45 -3.23
N GLN A 205 1.51 17.75 -3.11
CA GLN A 205 0.53 18.75 -3.53
C GLN A 205 1.25 19.79 -4.39
N PRO A 206 0.84 19.98 -5.67
CA PRO A 206 1.45 21.00 -6.53
C PRO A 206 1.47 22.37 -5.86
N GLY A 207 2.62 23.05 -5.91
CA GLY A 207 2.81 24.38 -5.29
C GLY A 207 3.01 24.39 -3.78
N ILE A 208 3.09 23.24 -3.12
CA ILE A 208 3.33 23.11 -1.68
C ILE A 208 4.59 22.29 -1.44
N ASN A 209 5.43 22.77 -0.51
CA ASN A 209 6.51 21.97 0.06
C ASN A 209 5.98 21.23 1.30
N ILE A 210 6.31 19.95 1.40
CA ILE A 210 6.00 19.09 2.53
C ILE A 210 7.29 18.65 3.19
N ASP A 211 7.40 18.85 4.49
CA ASP A 211 8.40 18.21 5.31
C ASP A 211 7.88 16.84 5.73
N TYR A 212 8.31 15.79 5.04
CA TYR A 212 7.86 14.42 5.28
C TYR A 212 8.28 13.88 6.65
N SER A 213 9.32 14.45 7.27
CA SER A 213 9.76 14.04 8.60
C SER A 213 8.77 14.43 9.69
N THR A 214 8.04 15.55 9.51
CA THR A 214 7.15 16.12 10.51
C THR A 214 5.70 16.25 10.07
N GLY A 215 5.44 16.36 8.78
CA GLY A 215 4.15 16.73 8.20
C GLY A 215 3.90 18.24 8.09
N GLU A 216 4.87 19.07 8.51
CA GLU A 216 4.79 20.53 8.31
C GLU A 216 4.84 20.87 6.82
N SER A 217 4.26 22.02 6.45
CA SER A 217 4.16 22.43 5.05
C SER A 217 4.26 23.94 4.86
N SER A 218 4.67 24.36 3.67
CA SER A 218 4.75 25.76 3.25
C SER A 218 4.45 25.91 1.75
N LYS A 219 4.04 27.09 1.31
CA LYS A 219 3.96 27.38 -0.14
C LYS A 219 5.36 27.34 -0.74
N LYS A 220 5.47 26.89 -1.98
CA LYS A 220 6.68 27.02 -2.80
C LYS A 220 6.93 28.45 -3.19
#